data_4ebfb29a891be8de37b1f4b9b64c1333
#
_entry.id   4ebfb29a891be8de37b1f4b9b64c1333
#
_cell.length_a   1.000
_cell.length_b   1.000
_cell.length_c   1.000
_cell.angle_alpha   90.00
_cell.angle_beta   90.00
_cell.angle_gamma   90.00
#
_symmetry.space_group_name_H-M   'P 1'
#
loop_
_entity.id
_entity.type
_entity.pdbx_description
1 polymer ?
#
loop_
_entity_poly.entity_id
_entity_poly.type
_entity_poly.pdbx_seq_one_letter_code
_entity_poly.pdbx_strand_id
1 'polypeptide(L)'
;MKRFEYMKRFLYLIILGGIFGGCLAGCKGTPQKQAESGKTSGSEKPMVTVTIPPYKYFVDKIAENKVDVNVMVSNGNNPETYEPYAEQMMELSKSALYLKVGSIGFEQTWMKKLHDNAPDMKVIDTSAGIKPAKTPGGNIDPHVWMSCQNARIIASNILKALCNLEPKNKAFFEKNYLSLLNIIDKRDSTIRKGFKDHPEMVRKFVIYHPILTYFARDYQLEQLTIEEEGREPSAAQLKSLIERARKEKIKYCLIQAEFANRNTNTFIKESQTKAMNINPLQGEWSWAMQEAAAAVQGKKIVVGK
;
A
#
# COMPACT_ATOMS: atom_id res chain seq x y z
N MET A 1 50.56 -20.03 -3.68
CA MET A 1 51.74 -19.37 -3.08
C MET A 1 51.88 -18.00 -3.70
N LYS A 2 51.54 -16.92 -3.02
CA LYS A 2 51.70 -15.46 -3.21
C LYS A 2 50.47 -14.72 -2.75
N ARG A 3 50.27 -14.66 -1.43
CA ARG A 3 49.27 -13.79 -0.80
C ARG A 3 49.56 -13.61 0.70
N PHE A 4 50.85 -13.34 1.04
CA PHE A 4 51.28 -13.16 2.44
C PHE A 4 52.47 -12.20 2.54
N GLU A 5 52.39 -11.00 1.92
CA GLU A 5 53.47 -10.01 2.04
C GLU A 5 53.03 -8.54 2.11
N TYR A 6 51.81 -8.20 2.55
CA TYR A 6 51.42 -6.79 2.67
C TYR A 6 51.02 -6.33 4.07
N MET A 7 51.44 -7.08 5.10
CA MET A 7 50.97 -6.75 6.50
C MET A 7 52.13 -6.63 7.47
N LYS A 8 53.32 -6.06 7.05
CA LYS A 8 54.44 -5.74 7.96
C LYS A 8 55.14 -4.48 7.55
N ARG A 9 54.52 -3.34 7.42
CA ARG A 9 55.15 -2.02 7.33
C ARG A 9 54.21 -0.90 7.76
N PHE A 10 53.84 -0.86 9.04
CA PHE A 10 53.33 0.40 9.66
C PHE A 10 53.36 0.27 11.19
N LEU A 11 54.54 -0.01 11.69
CA LEU A 11 54.78 0.12 13.15
C LEU A 11 56.21 0.56 13.33
N TYR A 12 56.46 1.85 13.37
CA TYR A 12 57.62 2.54 13.95
C TYR A 12 57.54 4.00 13.55
N LEU A 13 57.20 4.85 14.52
CA LEU A 13 57.63 6.26 14.66
C LEU A 13 56.64 7.03 15.55
N ILE A 14 56.79 6.92 16.81
CA ILE A 14 56.51 8.00 17.77
C ILE A 14 57.26 7.65 19.08
N ILE A 15 58.45 8.17 19.26
CA ILE A 15 59.08 8.50 20.53
C ILE A 15 60.07 9.58 20.21
N LEU A 16 59.90 10.80 20.72
CA LEU A 16 60.92 11.66 21.33
C LEU A 16 60.55 13.14 21.31
N GLY A 17 60.59 13.69 22.48
CA GLY A 17 60.88 15.11 22.69
C GLY A 17 59.66 15.98 23.04
N GLY A 18 59.57 16.69 24.13
CA GLY A 18 60.48 17.08 25.17
C GLY A 18 59.81 18.06 26.12
N ILE A 19 60.26 18.06 27.29
CA ILE A 19 59.91 18.86 28.46
C ILE A 19 60.38 20.31 28.30
N PHE A 20 59.54 21.30 28.70
CA PHE A 20 59.92 22.64 29.25
C PHE A 20 58.63 23.43 29.43
N GLY A 21 58.18 23.91 30.58
CA GLY A 21 58.73 24.77 31.49
C GLY A 21 57.62 25.75 31.88
N GLY A 22 57.30 25.88 33.15
CA GLY A 22 56.19 26.64 33.69
C GLY A 22 56.33 28.17 33.62
N CYS A 23 55.17 28.83 33.75
CA CYS A 23 55.02 30.14 34.37
C CYS A 23 53.62 30.34 34.91
N LEU A 24 53.51 30.54 36.20
CA LEU A 24 52.30 30.95 36.92
C LEU A 24 52.02 32.44 36.63
N ALA A 25 50.82 32.72 36.14
CA ALA A 25 50.21 34.03 36.28
C ALA A 25 48.70 33.88 36.36
N GLY A 26 48.13 34.12 37.53
CA GLY A 26 46.71 34.09 37.78
C GLY A 26 45.97 35.26 37.12
N CYS A 27 44.89 35.00 36.51
CA CYS A 27 43.86 35.99 36.17
C CYS A 27 42.51 35.46 36.58
N LYS A 28 41.79 36.29 37.33
CA LYS A 28 40.41 36.08 37.81
C LYS A 28 39.48 35.80 36.65
N GLY A 29 38.87 34.61 36.68
CA GLY A 29 37.87 34.23 35.70
C GLY A 29 36.51 34.85 36.00
N THR A 30 35.96 35.53 35.05
CA THR A 30 34.54 35.87 34.91
C THR A 30 33.74 34.59 34.61
N PRO A 31 32.58 34.37 35.18
CA PRO A 31 31.79 33.18 34.83
C PRO A 31 31.29 33.28 33.38
N GLN A 32 31.87 32.46 32.54
CA GLN A 32 31.40 32.23 31.18
C GLN A 32 30.05 31.50 31.26
N LYS A 33 28.97 32.21 30.93
CA LYS A 33 27.69 31.59 30.65
C LYS A 33 27.92 30.52 29.57
N GLN A 34 27.77 29.23 29.96
CA GLN A 34 27.58 28.17 29.00
C GLN A 34 26.35 28.53 28.16
N ALA A 35 26.57 28.81 26.89
CA ALA A 35 25.51 28.85 25.91
C ALA A 35 24.94 27.42 25.88
N GLU A 36 23.80 27.21 26.49
CA GLU A 36 22.96 26.07 26.18
C GLU A 36 22.71 26.07 24.67
N SER A 37 23.37 25.15 23.99
CA SER A 37 23.01 24.83 22.62
C SER A 37 21.58 24.33 22.69
N GLY A 38 20.65 25.23 22.40
CA GLY A 38 19.24 24.88 22.21
C GLY A 38 19.17 23.79 21.14
N LYS A 39 19.11 22.54 21.58
CA LYS A 39 18.53 21.49 20.79
C LYS A 39 17.10 21.97 20.53
N THR A 40 16.84 22.51 19.35
CA THR A 40 15.52 22.55 18.77
C THR A 40 15.06 21.10 18.73
N SER A 41 14.32 20.68 19.75
CA SER A 41 13.55 19.46 19.73
C SER A 41 12.43 19.67 18.70
N GLY A 42 12.76 19.54 17.43
CA GLY A 42 11.76 19.21 16.44
C GLY A 42 11.18 17.90 16.90
N SER A 43 9.96 17.90 17.42
CA SER A 43 9.22 16.71 17.80
C SER A 43 9.30 15.77 16.61
N GLU A 44 10.01 14.65 16.79
CA GLU A 44 10.09 13.60 15.76
C GLU A 44 8.66 13.19 15.40
N LYS A 45 8.35 13.15 14.10
CA LYS A 45 7.01 12.83 13.65
C LYS A 45 6.69 11.38 14.01
N PRO A 46 5.48 11.07 14.47
CA PRO A 46 5.13 9.69 14.73
C PRO A 46 5.12 8.88 13.43
N MET A 47 5.69 7.68 13.47
CA MET A 47 5.67 6.73 12.37
C MET A 47 4.32 5.99 12.35
N VAL A 48 3.69 5.96 11.18
CA VAL A 48 2.47 5.20 10.90
C VAL A 48 2.80 4.14 9.84
N THR A 49 2.60 2.88 10.16
CA THR A 49 2.78 1.79 9.19
C THR A 49 1.44 1.40 8.57
N VAL A 50 1.45 1.15 7.28
CA VAL A 50 0.34 0.61 6.50
C VAL A 50 0.77 -0.65 5.78
N THR A 51 -0.18 -1.54 5.45
CA THR A 51 0.14 -2.78 4.76
C THR A 51 0.50 -2.57 3.30
N ILE A 52 -0.29 -1.79 2.55
CA ILE A 52 -0.18 -1.62 1.09
C ILE A 52 -0.17 -0.15 0.66
N PRO A 53 0.41 0.18 -0.50
CA PRO A 53 0.55 1.56 -0.98
C PRO A 53 -0.76 2.37 -1.07
N PRO A 54 -1.94 1.82 -1.46
CA PRO A 54 -3.20 2.56 -1.43
C PRO A 54 -3.56 3.15 -0.06
N TYR A 55 -3.14 2.50 1.04
CA TYR A 55 -3.39 3.01 2.40
C TYR A 55 -2.50 4.19 2.75
N LYS A 56 -1.27 4.21 2.25
CA LYS A 56 -0.40 5.39 2.35
C LYS A 56 -1.07 6.61 1.72
N TYR A 57 -1.72 6.45 0.56
CA TYR A 57 -2.46 7.54 -0.07
C TYR A 57 -3.50 8.17 0.87
N PHE A 58 -4.31 7.36 1.56
CA PHE A 58 -5.30 7.89 2.50
C PHE A 58 -4.64 8.62 3.68
N VAL A 59 -3.57 8.07 4.24
CA VAL A 59 -2.81 8.71 5.33
C VAL A 59 -2.19 10.02 4.85
N ASP A 60 -1.52 10.03 3.70
CA ASP A 60 -0.90 11.23 3.13
C ASP A 60 -1.92 12.33 2.85
N LYS A 61 -3.10 11.99 2.33
CA LYS A 61 -4.18 12.96 2.06
C LYS A 61 -4.77 13.56 3.34
N ILE A 62 -4.77 12.84 4.46
CA ILE A 62 -5.31 13.32 5.74
C ILE A 62 -4.23 14.01 6.57
N ALA A 63 -3.06 13.40 6.70
CA ALA A 63 -2.02 13.84 7.64
C ALA A 63 -0.96 14.73 6.99
N GLU A 64 -0.79 14.67 5.66
CA GLU A 64 0.29 15.32 4.92
C GLU A 64 1.65 15.05 5.59
N ASN A 65 2.34 16.09 6.02
CA ASN A 65 3.65 16.02 6.65
C ASN A 65 3.62 15.91 8.19
N LYS A 66 2.47 15.58 8.80
CA LYS A 66 2.36 15.49 10.28
C LYS A 66 2.78 14.12 10.82
N VAL A 67 2.84 13.12 9.98
CA VAL A 67 3.33 11.78 10.30
C VAL A 67 4.30 11.29 9.21
N ASP A 68 5.16 10.35 9.54
CA ASP A 68 5.92 9.60 8.55
C ASP A 68 5.22 8.26 8.28
N VAL A 69 5.23 7.81 7.02
CA VAL A 69 4.47 6.62 6.62
C VAL A 69 5.38 5.54 6.07
N ASN A 70 5.40 4.41 6.75
CA ASN A 70 6.04 3.18 6.30
C ASN A 70 5.02 2.26 5.62
N VAL A 71 5.44 1.54 4.56
CA VAL A 71 4.61 0.59 3.80
C VAL A 71 5.26 -0.78 3.85
N MET A 72 4.55 -1.79 4.37
CA MET A 72 5.09 -3.14 4.53
C MET A 72 5.25 -3.87 3.19
N VAL A 73 4.22 -3.88 2.37
CA VAL A 73 4.23 -4.54 1.06
C VAL A 73 4.43 -3.48 -0.01
N SER A 74 5.65 -3.37 -0.54
CA SER A 74 5.98 -2.38 -1.57
C SER A 74 5.37 -2.74 -2.94
N ASN A 75 5.34 -1.74 -3.83
CA ASN A 75 4.82 -1.90 -5.19
C ASN A 75 5.43 -3.11 -5.93
N GLY A 76 4.62 -3.82 -6.68
CA GLY A 76 5.03 -4.97 -7.48
C GLY A 76 5.12 -6.30 -6.71
N ASN A 77 4.81 -6.30 -5.41
CA ASN A 77 4.75 -7.53 -4.62
C ASN A 77 3.29 -7.96 -4.39
N ASN A 78 3.09 -9.26 -4.31
CA ASN A 78 1.79 -9.85 -4.01
C ASN A 78 1.53 -9.85 -2.50
N PRO A 79 0.55 -9.07 -1.98
CA PRO A 79 0.28 -9.00 -0.55
C PRO A 79 -0.34 -10.27 0.05
N GLU A 80 -0.73 -11.25 -0.76
CA GLU A 80 -1.22 -12.53 -0.25
C GLU A 80 -0.08 -13.46 0.19
N THR A 81 1.11 -13.31 -0.41
CA THR A 81 2.25 -14.22 -0.21
C THR A 81 3.54 -13.52 0.20
N TYR A 82 3.48 -12.23 0.49
CA TYR A 82 4.66 -11.42 0.82
C TYR A 82 5.26 -11.79 2.17
N GLU A 83 6.58 -11.83 2.20
CA GLU A 83 7.36 -12.00 3.43
C GLU A 83 8.23 -10.76 3.68
N PRO A 84 8.16 -10.13 4.87
CA PRO A 84 8.90 -8.92 5.15
C PRO A 84 10.39 -9.21 5.40
N TYR A 85 11.25 -8.33 4.89
CA TYR A 85 12.69 -8.37 5.15
C TYR A 85 13.03 -7.82 6.55
N ALA A 86 14.22 -8.17 7.05
CA ALA A 86 14.70 -7.72 8.37
C ALA A 86 14.70 -6.20 8.52
N GLU A 87 15.09 -5.47 7.47
CA GLU A 87 15.09 -4.00 7.46
C GLU A 87 13.67 -3.40 7.61
N GLN A 88 12.66 -4.04 7.01
CA GLN A 88 11.26 -3.62 7.16
C GLN A 88 10.76 -3.87 8.59
N MET A 89 11.20 -4.95 9.23
CA MET A 89 10.89 -5.24 10.63
C MET A 89 11.55 -4.21 11.57
N MET A 90 12.79 -3.78 11.27
CA MET A 90 13.46 -2.69 12.01
C MET A 90 12.73 -1.35 11.83
N GLU A 91 12.27 -1.03 10.62
CA GLU A 91 11.52 0.21 10.39
C GLU A 91 10.16 0.17 11.09
N LEU A 92 9.47 -0.98 11.02
CA LEU A 92 8.21 -1.20 11.73
C LEU A 92 8.35 -0.99 13.25
N SER A 93 9.48 -1.39 13.86
CA SER A 93 9.68 -1.25 15.32
C SER A 93 9.62 0.20 15.84
N LYS A 94 9.76 1.18 14.95
CA LYS A 94 9.61 2.62 15.25
C LYS A 94 8.15 3.09 15.17
N SER A 95 7.23 2.24 14.75
CA SER A 95 5.85 2.64 14.47
C SER A 95 5.03 2.80 15.74
N ALA A 96 4.35 3.94 15.86
CA ALA A 96 3.38 4.18 16.90
C ALA A 96 1.99 3.60 16.56
N LEU A 97 1.72 3.43 15.27
CA LEU A 97 0.41 3.01 14.76
C LEU A 97 0.56 2.11 13.52
N TYR A 98 -0.19 1.02 13.49
CA TYR A 98 -0.38 0.18 12.30
C TYR A 98 -1.85 0.26 11.84
N LEU A 99 -2.05 0.62 10.59
CA LEU A 99 -3.37 0.67 9.96
C LEU A 99 -3.51 -0.54 9.02
N LYS A 100 -4.17 -1.59 9.48
CA LYS A 100 -4.37 -2.80 8.67
C LYS A 100 -5.53 -2.65 7.69
N VAL A 101 -5.41 -3.35 6.57
CA VAL A 101 -6.45 -3.49 5.54
C VAL A 101 -7.67 -4.23 6.11
N GLY A 102 -7.41 -5.28 6.91
CA GLY A 102 -8.44 -6.10 7.55
C GLY A 102 -8.11 -7.59 7.56
N SER A 103 -8.20 -8.24 6.40
CA SER A 103 -8.05 -9.71 6.30
C SER A 103 -7.20 -10.18 5.11
N ILE A 104 -6.28 -9.33 4.62
CA ILE A 104 -5.35 -9.69 3.55
C ILE A 104 -4.32 -10.71 4.03
N GLY A 105 -3.86 -11.61 3.16
CA GLY A 105 -3.03 -12.76 3.52
C GLY A 105 -1.76 -12.40 4.30
N PHE A 106 -1.08 -11.32 3.94
CA PHE A 106 0.05 -10.78 4.69
C PHE A 106 -0.29 -10.54 6.17
N GLU A 107 -1.41 -9.87 6.43
CA GLU A 107 -1.81 -9.55 7.80
C GLU A 107 -2.22 -10.79 8.59
N GLN A 108 -2.89 -11.74 7.94
CA GLN A 108 -3.26 -13.01 8.59
C GLN A 108 -2.02 -13.80 9.02
N THR A 109 -0.99 -13.79 8.18
CA THR A 109 0.24 -14.56 8.42
C THR A 109 1.18 -13.86 9.41
N TRP A 110 1.35 -12.55 9.28
CA TRP A 110 2.44 -11.83 9.93
C TRP A 110 2.03 -10.97 11.11
N MET A 111 0.75 -10.58 11.28
CA MET A 111 0.34 -9.58 12.27
C MET A 111 0.83 -9.88 13.69
N LYS A 112 0.80 -11.15 14.11
CA LYS A 112 1.33 -11.52 15.43
C LYS A 112 2.81 -11.19 15.55
N LYS A 113 3.64 -11.58 14.57
CA LYS A 113 5.09 -11.30 14.58
C LYS A 113 5.38 -9.80 14.48
N LEU A 114 4.58 -9.06 13.69
CA LEU A 114 4.71 -7.61 13.57
C LEU A 114 4.46 -6.93 14.91
N HIS A 115 3.41 -7.35 15.63
CA HIS A 115 3.10 -6.82 16.95
C HIS A 115 4.12 -7.24 18.01
N ASP A 116 4.60 -8.49 18.00
CA ASP A 116 5.66 -8.95 18.90
C ASP A 116 6.97 -8.13 18.70
N ASN A 117 7.24 -7.67 17.47
CA ASN A 117 8.39 -6.82 17.14
C ASN A 117 8.22 -5.35 17.55
N ALA A 118 6.99 -4.87 17.70
CA ALA A 118 6.63 -3.52 18.09
C ALA A 118 5.46 -3.54 19.10
N PRO A 119 5.67 -3.95 20.36
CA PRO A 119 4.59 -4.22 21.30
C PRO A 119 3.79 -2.97 21.72
N ASP A 120 4.40 -1.79 21.66
CA ASP A 120 3.74 -0.51 21.97
C ASP A 120 2.94 0.05 20.77
N MET A 121 3.10 -0.52 19.59
CA MET A 121 2.42 -0.11 18.38
C MET A 121 0.92 -0.44 18.45
N LYS A 122 0.08 0.58 18.30
CA LYS A 122 -1.38 0.38 18.23
C LYS A 122 -1.75 -0.18 16.85
N VAL A 123 -2.58 -1.22 16.83
CA VAL A 123 -3.08 -1.83 15.59
C VAL A 123 -4.56 -1.50 15.43
N ILE A 124 -4.92 -0.87 14.31
CA ILE A 124 -6.29 -0.46 13.99
C ILE A 124 -6.74 -1.16 12.71
N ASP A 125 -7.87 -1.85 12.78
CA ASP A 125 -8.55 -2.40 11.62
C ASP A 125 -9.36 -1.31 10.91
N THR A 126 -8.89 -0.88 9.75
CA THR A 126 -9.55 0.19 9.00
C THR A 126 -10.76 -0.31 8.20
N SER A 127 -10.96 -1.62 8.09
CA SER A 127 -12.15 -2.21 7.46
C SER A 127 -13.37 -2.28 8.38
N ALA A 128 -13.23 -1.91 9.64
CA ALA A 128 -14.32 -1.94 10.61
C ALA A 128 -15.55 -1.15 10.10
N GLY A 129 -16.71 -1.81 10.04
CA GLY A 129 -17.96 -1.26 9.51
C GLY A 129 -18.18 -1.46 8.01
N ILE A 130 -17.25 -2.06 7.28
CA ILE A 130 -17.44 -2.44 5.87
C ILE A 130 -18.33 -3.70 5.82
N LYS A 131 -19.37 -3.66 4.98
CA LYS A 131 -20.17 -4.85 4.68
C LYS A 131 -19.37 -5.81 3.80
N PRO A 132 -19.05 -7.03 4.27
CA PRO A 132 -18.25 -7.96 3.51
C PRO A 132 -18.90 -8.34 2.17
N ALA A 133 -18.07 -8.50 1.15
CA ALA A 133 -18.45 -9.17 -0.10
C ALA A 133 -17.76 -10.54 -0.16
N LYS A 134 -18.38 -11.47 -0.91
CA LYS A 134 -17.84 -12.81 -1.10
C LYS A 134 -17.29 -12.96 -2.51
N THR A 135 -16.16 -13.64 -2.61
CA THR A 135 -15.63 -14.13 -3.88
C THR A 135 -16.59 -15.16 -4.50
N PRO A 136 -16.45 -15.50 -5.78
CA PRO A 136 -17.24 -16.59 -6.39
C PRO A 136 -17.13 -17.91 -5.63
N GLY A 137 -16.02 -18.21 -4.99
CA GLY A 137 -15.80 -19.39 -4.14
C GLY A 137 -16.47 -19.32 -2.76
N GLY A 138 -17.13 -18.21 -2.40
CA GLY A 138 -17.88 -18.05 -1.15
C GLY A 138 -17.07 -17.48 0.03
N ASN A 139 -15.76 -17.29 -0.11
CA ASN A 139 -14.89 -16.69 0.90
C ASN A 139 -15.09 -15.17 0.96
N ILE A 140 -14.83 -14.57 2.13
CA ILE A 140 -14.82 -13.11 2.26
C ILE A 140 -13.65 -12.56 1.44
N ASP A 141 -13.96 -11.61 0.56
CA ASP A 141 -12.95 -10.92 -0.24
C ASP A 141 -12.20 -9.88 0.62
N PRO A 142 -10.86 -9.94 0.70
CA PRO A 142 -10.08 -8.99 1.49
C PRO A 142 -9.84 -7.64 0.79
N HIS A 143 -10.14 -7.49 -0.50
CA HIS A 143 -9.77 -6.36 -1.34
C HIS A 143 -10.71 -5.15 -1.16
N VAL A 144 -10.94 -4.77 0.09
CA VAL A 144 -11.92 -3.75 0.51
C VAL A 144 -11.65 -2.36 -0.07
N TRP A 145 -10.41 -2.04 -0.42
CA TRP A 145 -10.02 -0.73 -0.94
C TRP A 145 -10.48 -0.46 -2.38
N MET A 146 -10.84 -1.52 -3.13
CA MET A 146 -11.31 -1.38 -4.51
C MET A 146 -12.81 -1.04 -4.57
N SER A 147 -13.22 -0.05 -3.79
CA SER A 147 -14.59 0.46 -3.69
C SER A 147 -14.59 1.90 -3.20
N CYS A 148 -15.31 2.80 -3.88
CA CYS A 148 -15.49 4.17 -3.41
C CYS A 148 -16.36 4.24 -2.15
N GLN A 149 -17.32 3.33 -1.99
CA GLN A 149 -18.14 3.25 -0.77
C GLN A 149 -17.30 2.85 0.43
N ASN A 150 -16.48 1.81 0.29
CA ASN A 150 -15.59 1.37 1.36
C ASN A 150 -14.49 2.41 1.66
N ALA A 151 -13.98 3.10 0.65
CA ALA A 151 -12.95 4.13 0.82
C ALA A 151 -13.38 5.25 1.77
N ARG A 152 -14.68 5.61 1.80
CA ARG A 152 -15.22 6.57 2.79
C ARG A 152 -15.09 6.03 4.22
N ILE A 153 -15.37 4.74 4.42
CA ILE A 153 -15.28 4.08 5.73
C ILE A 153 -13.81 3.97 6.16
N ILE A 154 -12.94 3.50 5.25
CA ILE A 154 -11.48 3.41 5.46
C ILE A 154 -10.92 4.77 5.87
N ALA A 155 -11.21 5.82 5.09
CA ALA A 155 -10.75 7.19 5.38
C ALA A 155 -11.26 7.71 6.74
N SER A 156 -12.50 7.39 7.11
CA SER A 156 -13.07 7.75 8.43
C SER A 156 -12.35 7.03 9.58
N ASN A 157 -12.03 5.75 9.41
CA ASN A 157 -11.32 4.98 10.43
C ASN A 157 -9.86 5.44 10.57
N ILE A 158 -9.21 5.76 9.46
CA ILE A 158 -7.85 6.37 9.44
C ILE A 158 -7.87 7.73 10.13
N LEU A 159 -8.84 8.61 9.83
CA LEU A 159 -8.97 9.90 10.51
C LEU A 159 -9.06 9.73 12.03
N LYS A 160 -9.94 8.84 12.51
CA LYS A 160 -10.10 8.56 13.95
C LYS A 160 -8.78 8.11 14.58
N ALA A 161 -8.06 7.20 13.92
CA ALA A 161 -6.78 6.69 14.39
C ALA A 161 -5.73 7.81 14.48
N LEU A 162 -5.62 8.66 13.45
CA LEU A 162 -4.70 9.80 13.41
C LEU A 162 -5.04 10.87 14.43
N CYS A 163 -6.31 11.19 14.64
CA CYS A 163 -6.76 12.13 15.69
C CYS A 163 -6.44 11.62 17.09
N ASN A 164 -6.50 10.31 17.32
CA ASN A 164 -6.12 9.71 18.60
C ASN A 164 -4.58 9.66 18.79
N LEU A 165 -3.82 9.51 17.72
CA LEU A 165 -2.36 9.53 17.75
C LEU A 165 -1.82 10.95 17.97
N GLU A 166 -2.37 11.93 17.27
CA GLU A 166 -1.92 13.32 17.27
C GLU A 166 -3.09 14.30 17.52
N PRO A 167 -3.64 14.36 18.76
CA PRO A 167 -4.83 15.18 19.06
C PRO A 167 -4.66 16.67 18.76
N LYS A 168 -3.43 17.18 18.86
CA LYS A 168 -3.11 18.60 18.54
C LYS A 168 -3.34 18.94 17.07
N ASN A 169 -3.30 17.95 16.17
CA ASN A 169 -3.49 18.11 14.73
C ASN A 169 -4.93 17.78 14.27
N LYS A 170 -5.87 17.51 15.19
CA LYS A 170 -7.22 17.05 14.89
C LYS A 170 -7.94 17.93 13.87
N ALA A 171 -8.02 19.24 14.09
CA ALA A 171 -8.70 20.16 13.17
C ALA A 171 -8.09 20.19 11.77
N PHE A 172 -6.75 20.03 11.68
CA PHE A 172 -6.05 19.92 10.41
C PHE A 172 -6.43 18.63 9.67
N PHE A 173 -6.43 17.48 10.37
CA PHE A 173 -6.83 16.20 9.81
C PHE A 173 -8.29 16.18 9.36
N GLU A 174 -9.20 16.72 10.15
CA GLU A 174 -10.63 16.83 9.81
C GLU A 174 -10.84 17.66 8.53
N LYS A 175 -10.16 18.79 8.38
CA LYS A 175 -10.22 19.62 7.17
C LYS A 175 -9.75 18.84 5.95
N ASN A 176 -8.61 18.15 6.03
CA ASN A 176 -8.04 17.39 4.94
C ASN A 176 -8.89 16.16 4.58
N TYR A 177 -9.49 15.52 5.60
CA TYR A 177 -10.44 14.43 5.39
C TYR A 177 -11.65 14.86 4.55
N LEU A 178 -12.21 16.04 4.79
CA LEU A 178 -13.29 16.56 3.95
C LEU A 178 -12.85 16.74 2.49
N SER A 179 -11.63 17.20 2.28
CA SER A 179 -11.05 17.31 0.92
C SER A 179 -10.88 15.92 0.27
N LEU A 180 -10.45 14.91 1.04
CA LEU A 180 -10.35 13.54 0.57
C LEU A 180 -11.72 12.94 0.22
N LEU A 181 -12.76 13.20 1.03
CA LEU A 181 -14.13 12.77 0.72
C LEU A 181 -14.60 13.34 -0.64
N ASN A 182 -14.33 14.62 -0.91
CA ASN A 182 -14.65 15.22 -2.20
C ASN A 182 -13.94 14.51 -3.38
N ILE A 183 -12.68 14.08 -3.20
CA ILE A 183 -11.96 13.31 -4.22
C ILE A 183 -12.65 11.96 -4.44
N ILE A 184 -13.01 11.25 -3.37
CA ILE A 184 -13.69 9.95 -3.43
C ILE A 184 -15.05 10.09 -4.13
N ASP A 185 -15.85 11.10 -3.75
CA ASP A 185 -17.18 11.34 -4.32
C ASP A 185 -17.13 11.70 -5.80
N LYS A 186 -16.18 12.55 -6.18
CA LYS A 186 -15.94 12.89 -7.59
C LYS A 186 -15.54 11.66 -8.41
N ARG A 187 -14.69 10.79 -7.84
CA ARG A 187 -14.29 9.55 -8.49
C ARG A 187 -15.48 8.60 -8.67
N ASP A 188 -16.27 8.38 -7.63
CA ASP A 188 -17.48 7.54 -7.67
C ASP A 188 -18.47 8.05 -8.73
N SER A 189 -18.76 9.36 -8.72
CA SER A 189 -19.66 10.00 -9.70
C SER A 189 -19.16 9.85 -11.13
N THR A 190 -17.85 10.02 -11.37
CA THR A 190 -17.24 9.86 -12.68
C THR A 190 -17.38 8.43 -13.21
N ILE A 191 -17.12 7.43 -12.34
CA ILE A 191 -17.24 6.01 -12.70
C ILE A 191 -18.70 5.66 -13.00
N ARG A 192 -19.66 6.07 -12.14
CA ARG A 192 -21.10 5.84 -12.35
C ARG A 192 -21.58 6.45 -13.64
N LYS A 193 -21.17 7.70 -13.91
CA LYS A 193 -21.49 8.38 -15.17
C LYS A 193 -20.96 7.61 -16.37
N GLY A 194 -19.68 7.17 -16.33
CA GLY A 194 -19.08 6.39 -17.41
C GLY A 194 -19.83 5.10 -17.73
N PHE A 195 -20.35 4.41 -16.72
CA PHE A 195 -21.19 3.21 -16.92
C PHE A 195 -22.61 3.55 -17.37
N LYS A 196 -23.19 4.66 -16.93
CA LYS A 196 -24.52 5.11 -17.32
C LYS A 196 -24.56 5.55 -18.77
N ASP A 197 -23.51 6.23 -19.24
CA ASP A 197 -23.41 6.73 -20.61
C ASP A 197 -23.20 5.62 -21.66
N HIS A 198 -22.94 4.37 -21.21
CA HIS A 198 -22.73 3.18 -22.05
C HIS A 198 -23.64 2.03 -21.64
N PRO A 199 -24.97 2.15 -21.76
CA PRO A 199 -25.93 1.11 -21.35
C PRO A 199 -25.80 -0.19 -22.16
N GLU A 200 -25.28 -0.11 -23.40
CA GLU A 200 -25.04 -1.23 -24.31
C GLU A 200 -23.82 -2.09 -23.91
N MET A 201 -23.04 -1.64 -22.96
CA MET A 201 -21.84 -2.36 -22.55
C MET A 201 -22.16 -3.66 -21.83
N VAL A 202 -21.45 -4.73 -22.18
CA VAL A 202 -21.51 -5.99 -21.41
C VAL A 202 -21.00 -5.72 -20.00
N ARG A 203 -21.88 -5.91 -19.02
CA ARG A 203 -21.59 -5.66 -17.58
C ARG A 203 -20.79 -6.80 -16.93
N LYS A 204 -19.88 -7.43 -17.71
CA LYS A 204 -19.07 -8.57 -17.28
C LYS A 204 -17.65 -8.40 -17.78
N PHE A 205 -16.71 -8.84 -16.97
CA PHE A 205 -15.28 -8.87 -17.33
C PHE A 205 -14.63 -10.11 -16.72
N VAL A 206 -13.50 -10.52 -17.28
CA VAL A 206 -12.67 -11.57 -16.71
C VAL A 206 -11.42 -10.94 -16.10
N ILE A 207 -10.95 -11.49 -15.00
CA ILE A 207 -9.72 -11.13 -14.33
C ILE A 207 -9.03 -12.39 -13.82
N TYR A 208 -7.70 -12.38 -13.65
CA TYR A 208 -7.04 -13.55 -13.10
C TYR A 208 -7.39 -13.73 -11.62
N HIS A 209 -6.96 -12.81 -10.75
CA HIS A 209 -7.22 -12.81 -9.31
C HIS A 209 -8.42 -11.91 -8.95
N PRO A 210 -9.34 -12.33 -8.06
CA PRO A 210 -10.62 -11.64 -7.81
C PRO A 210 -10.52 -10.34 -7.00
N ILE A 211 -9.68 -9.40 -7.39
CA ILE A 211 -9.41 -8.16 -6.64
C ILE A 211 -10.50 -7.09 -6.80
N LEU A 212 -11.44 -7.24 -7.73
CA LEU A 212 -12.46 -6.24 -8.04
C LEU A 212 -13.87 -6.60 -7.57
N THR A 213 -14.04 -7.50 -6.60
CA THR A 213 -15.37 -7.95 -6.12
C THR A 213 -16.20 -6.77 -5.57
N TYR A 214 -15.60 -5.90 -4.74
CA TYR A 214 -16.31 -4.73 -4.20
C TYR A 214 -16.59 -3.69 -5.29
N PHE A 215 -15.68 -3.51 -6.24
CA PHE A 215 -15.89 -2.68 -7.42
C PHE A 215 -17.06 -3.19 -8.26
N ALA A 216 -17.08 -4.49 -8.55
CA ALA A 216 -18.15 -5.12 -9.31
C ALA A 216 -19.52 -4.97 -8.61
N ARG A 217 -19.57 -5.19 -7.29
CA ARG A 217 -20.77 -4.96 -6.47
C ARG A 217 -21.28 -3.52 -6.61
N ASP A 218 -20.40 -2.53 -6.45
CA ASP A 218 -20.79 -1.11 -6.37
C ASP A 218 -21.28 -0.55 -7.69
N TYR A 219 -20.81 -1.11 -8.82
CA TYR A 219 -21.16 -0.67 -10.17
C TYR A 219 -22.00 -1.66 -10.95
N GLN A 220 -22.58 -2.66 -10.28
CA GLN A 220 -23.48 -3.68 -10.89
C GLN A 220 -22.81 -4.40 -12.06
N LEU A 221 -21.61 -4.90 -11.84
CA LEU A 221 -20.83 -5.69 -12.77
C LEU A 221 -20.74 -7.14 -12.27
N GLU A 222 -20.44 -8.05 -13.17
CA GLU A 222 -20.08 -9.42 -12.84
C GLU A 222 -18.59 -9.66 -13.11
N GLN A 223 -17.87 -10.02 -12.06
CA GLN A 223 -16.48 -10.43 -12.12
C GLN A 223 -16.40 -11.94 -12.28
N LEU A 224 -15.74 -12.39 -13.33
CA LEU A 224 -15.38 -13.79 -13.57
C LEU A 224 -13.88 -13.95 -13.35
N THR A 225 -13.45 -15.01 -12.68
CA THR A 225 -12.04 -15.20 -12.33
C THR A 225 -11.45 -16.39 -13.06
N ILE A 226 -10.17 -16.28 -13.44
CA ILE A 226 -9.40 -17.39 -14.02
C ILE A 226 -8.94 -18.31 -12.90
N GLU A 227 -8.36 -17.76 -11.83
CA GLU A 227 -8.03 -18.56 -10.65
C GLU A 227 -9.25 -18.83 -9.79
N GLU A 228 -9.17 -19.88 -9.00
CA GLU A 228 -10.19 -20.26 -8.03
C GLU A 228 -9.54 -20.41 -6.64
N GLU A 229 -9.89 -19.52 -5.72
CA GLU A 229 -9.40 -19.50 -4.33
C GLU A 229 -7.87 -19.56 -4.18
N GLY A 230 -7.15 -18.79 -4.99
CA GLY A 230 -5.68 -18.75 -4.99
C GLY A 230 -5.02 -19.94 -5.69
N ARG A 231 -5.82 -20.79 -6.40
CA ARG A 231 -5.33 -21.95 -7.14
C ARG A 231 -5.42 -21.73 -8.63
N GLU A 232 -4.47 -22.30 -9.37
CA GLU A 232 -4.56 -22.37 -10.82
C GLU A 232 -5.77 -23.18 -11.27
N PRO A 233 -6.49 -22.76 -12.32
CA PRO A 233 -7.63 -23.49 -12.82
C PRO A 233 -7.20 -24.83 -13.43
N SER A 234 -8.02 -25.85 -13.30
CA SER A 234 -7.90 -27.06 -14.11
C SER A 234 -8.17 -26.76 -15.59
N ALA A 235 -7.71 -27.61 -16.49
CA ALA A 235 -7.98 -27.48 -17.92
C ALA A 235 -9.49 -27.43 -18.24
N ALA A 236 -10.31 -28.17 -17.50
CA ALA A 236 -11.76 -28.18 -17.66
C ALA A 236 -12.41 -26.87 -17.23
N GLN A 237 -11.98 -26.29 -16.10
CA GLN A 237 -12.45 -24.99 -15.62
C GLN A 237 -12.06 -23.87 -16.58
N LEU A 238 -10.81 -23.83 -17.04
CA LEU A 238 -10.34 -22.85 -18.01
C LEU A 238 -11.13 -22.94 -19.32
N LYS A 239 -11.37 -24.14 -19.84
CA LYS A 239 -12.19 -24.38 -21.03
C LYS A 239 -13.63 -23.86 -20.84
N SER A 240 -14.27 -24.19 -19.72
CA SER A 240 -15.63 -23.74 -19.40
C SER A 240 -15.71 -22.22 -19.34
N LEU A 241 -14.71 -21.56 -18.73
CA LEU A 241 -14.65 -20.10 -18.64
C LEU A 241 -14.47 -19.46 -20.03
N ILE A 242 -13.64 -20.05 -20.90
CA ILE A 242 -13.45 -19.60 -22.30
C ILE A 242 -14.78 -19.69 -23.07
N GLU A 243 -15.47 -20.82 -22.98
CA GLU A 243 -16.77 -21.04 -23.64
C GLU A 243 -17.81 -20.05 -23.14
N ARG A 244 -17.84 -19.80 -21.83
CA ARG A 244 -18.71 -18.81 -21.18
C ARG A 244 -18.41 -17.40 -21.69
N ALA A 245 -17.14 -17.01 -21.72
CA ALA A 245 -16.73 -15.68 -22.17
C ALA A 245 -17.15 -15.41 -23.63
N ARG A 246 -17.00 -16.41 -24.50
CA ARG A 246 -17.45 -16.34 -25.90
C ARG A 246 -18.98 -16.22 -26.01
N LYS A 247 -19.73 -17.10 -25.31
CA LYS A 247 -21.20 -17.12 -25.32
C LYS A 247 -21.79 -15.81 -24.82
N GLU A 248 -21.24 -15.24 -23.76
CA GLU A 248 -21.71 -14.02 -23.11
C GLU A 248 -21.08 -12.75 -23.74
N LYS A 249 -20.27 -12.91 -24.80
CA LYS A 249 -19.63 -11.82 -25.54
C LYS A 249 -18.78 -10.89 -24.65
N ILE A 250 -18.10 -11.46 -23.66
CA ILE A 250 -17.19 -10.71 -22.79
C ILE A 250 -16.01 -10.22 -23.61
N LYS A 251 -15.73 -8.92 -23.56
CA LYS A 251 -14.76 -8.29 -24.46
C LYS A 251 -13.37 -8.13 -23.83
N TYR A 252 -13.28 -8.06 -22.49
CA TYR A 252 -12.06 -7.66 -21.80
C TYR A 252 -11.65 -8.67 -20.74
N CYS A 253 -10.35 -8.96 -20.71
CA CYS A 253 -9.66 -9.67 -19.64
C CYS A 253 -8.71 -8.70 -18.96
N LEU A 254 -8.92 -8.44 -17.68
CA LEU A 254 -8.10 -7.54 -16.90
C LEU A 254 -6.89 -8.29 -16.35
N ILE A 255 -5.71 -7.69 -16.50
CA ILE A 255 -4.44 -8.29 -16.13
C ILE A 255 -3.77 -7.43 -15.06
N GLN A 256 -3.42 -8.05 -13.96
CA GLN A 256 -2.50 -7.51 -12.97
C GLN A 256 -1.10 -8.03 -13.30
N ALA A 257 -0.08 -7.18 -13.17
CA ALA A 257 1.29 -7.55 -13.56
C ALA A 257 1.80 -8.79 -12.80
N GLU A 258 1.40 -8.93 -11.54
CA GLU A 258 1.78 -10.03 -10.65
C GLU A 258 1.21 -11.39 -11.09
N PHE A 259 0.15 -11.38 -11.91
CA PHE A 259 -0.61 -12.56 -12.35
C PHE A 259 -0.58 -12.79 -13.87
N ALA A 260 0.36 -12.16 -14.58
CA ALA A 260 0.58 -12.42 -16.00
C ALA A 260 1.26 -13.80 -16.19
N ASN A 261 0.47 -14.84 -16.42
CA ASN A 261 0.95 -16.22 -16.53
C ASN A 261 0.40 -16.93 -17.78
N ARG A 262 0.77 -18.23 -17.94
CA ARG A 262 0.35 -19.05 -19.08
C ARG A 262 -1.16 -19.20 -19.19
N ASN A 263 -1.88 -19.36 -18.08
CA ASN A 263 -3.32 -19.54 -18.08
C ASN A 263 -4.05 -18.27 -18.54
N THR A 264 -3.59 -17.10 -18.10
CA THR A 264 -4.07 -15.79 -18.59
C THR A 264 -3.88 -15.65 -20.09
N ASN A 265 -2.68 -15.96 -20.61
CA ASN A 265 -2.39 -15.86 -22.03
C ASN A 265 -3.21 -16.83 -22.86
N THR A 266 -3.40 -18.07 -22.39
CA THR A 266 -4.26 -19.08 -23.02
C THR A 266 -5.70 -18.63 -23.06
N PHE A 267 -6.22 -18.11 -21.93
CA PHE A 267 -7.58 -17.59 -21.84
C PHE A 267 -7.81 -16.48 -22.88
N ILE A 268 -6.95 -15.44 -22.91
CA ILE A 268 -7.07 -14.31 -23.83
C ILE A 268 -7.09 -14.77 -25.28
N LYS A 269 -6.13 -15.60 -25.65
CA LYS A 269 -6.02 -16.14 -27.02
C LYS A 269 -7.26 -16.92 -27.43
N GLU A 270 -7.68 -17.87 -26.60
CA GLU A 270 -8.79 -18.75 -26.93
C GLU A 270 -10.17 -18.08 -26.79
N SER A 271 -10.37 -17.19 -25.80
CA SER A 271 -11.63 -16.46 -25.66
C SER A 271 -11.79 -15.30 -26.65
N GLN A 272 -10.71 -14.86 -27.30
CA GLN A 272 -10.64 -13.65 -28.15
C GLN A 272 -10.95 -12.36 -27.38
N THR A 273 -10.75 -12.35 -26.06
CA THR A 273 -10.86 -11.12 -25.26
C THR A 273 -9.66 -10.22 -25.48
N LYS A 274 -9.84 -8.92 -25.20
CA LYS A 274 -8.72 -7.97 -25.22
C LYS A 274 -8.11 -7.84 -23.81
N ALA A 275 -6.79 -7.90 -23.74
CA ALA A 275 -6.03 -7.67 -22.52
C ALA A 275 -6.09 -6.19 -22.10
N MET A 276 -6.43 -5.94 -20.84
CA MET A 276 -6.44 -4.61 -20.21
C MET A 276 -5.65 -4.65 -18.92
N ASN A 277 -4.51 -3.96 -18.87
CA ASN A 277 -3.69 -3.90 -17.65
C ASN A 277 -4.34 -3.00 -16.61
N ILE A 278 -4.25 -3.42 -15.35
CA ILE A 278 -4.64 -2.65 -14.16
C ILE A 278 -3.59 -2.81 -13.07
N ASN A 279 -3.46 -1.78 -12.23
CA ASN A 279 -2.64 -1.86 -11.01
C ASN A 279 -3.45 -1.45 -9.78
N PRO A 280 -4.16 -2.37 -9.12
CA PRO A 280 -4.96 -2.09 -7.92
C PRO A 280 -4.14 -1.70 -6.69
N LEU A 281 -2.84 -1.97 -6.70
CA LEU A 281 -1.90 -1.69 -5.60
C LEU A 281 -1.10 -0.40 -5.80
N GLN A 282 -1.35 0.36 -6.87
CA GLN A 282 -0.64 1.62 -7.08
C GLN A 282 -0.95 2.65 -5.98
N GLY A 283 0.07 3.48 -5.67
CA GLY A 283 0.01 4.44 -4.57
C GLY A 283 -1.05 5.53 -4.74
N GLU A 284 -1.46 5.87 -5.95
CA GLU A 284 -2.57 6.78 -6.22
C GLU A 284 -3.90 6.02 -6.28
N TRP A 285 -4.52 5.78 -5.14
CA TRP A 285 -5.78 5.01 -5.03
C TRP A 285 -6.88 5.50 -5.99
N SER A 286 -7.06 6.83 -6.09
CA SER A 286 -8.09 7.40 -6.97
C SER A 286 -7.84 7.08 -8.44
N TRP A 287 -6.56 6.96 -8.84
CA TRP A 287 -6.17 6.55 -10.17
C TRP A 287 -6.42 5.05 -10.40
N ALA A 288 -6.10 4.19 -9.40
CA ALA A 288 -6.39 2.75 -9.47
C ALA A 288 -7.88 2.48 -9.75
N MET A 289 -8.76 3.21 -9.07
CA MET A 289 -10.22 3.13 -9.29
C MET A 289 -10.63 3.55 -10.70
N GLN A 290 -10.02 4.61 -11.23
CA GLN A 290 -10.28 5.06 -12.60
C GLN A 290 -9.76 4.08 -13.64
N GLU A 291 -8.57 3.52 -13.43
CA GLU A 291 -7.95 2.54 -14.30
C GLU A 291 -8.81 1.26 -14.39
N ALA A 292 -9.28 0.76 -13.25
CA ALA A 292 -10.21 -0.37 -13.21
C ALA A 292 -11.50 -0.07 -14.01
N ALA A 293 -12.10 1.11 -13.83
CA ALA A 293 -13.29 1.51 -14.56
C ALA A 293 -13.07 1.61 -16.07
N ALA A 294 -11.94 2.19 -16.48
CA ALA A 294 -11.59 2.31 -17.88
C ALA A 294 -11.29 0.95 -18.51
N ALA A 295 -10.58 0.07 -17.81
CA ALA A 295 -10.27 -1.28 -18.29
C ALA A 295 -11.55 -2.09 -18.55
N VAL A 296 -12.52 -2.05 -17.63
CA VAL A 296 -13.82 -2.71 -17.81
C VAL A 296 -14.59 -2.13 -19.00
N GLN A 297 -14.43 -0.83 -19.29
CA GLN A 297 -15.04 -0.15 -20.45
C GLN A 297 -14.22 -0.31 -21.74
N GLY A 298 -13.06 -0.96 -21.69
CA GLY A 298 -12.16 -1.10 -22.84
C GLY A 298 -11.49 0.19 -23.29
N LYS A 299 -11.39 1.16 -22.39
CA LYS A 299 -10.72 2.44 -22.62
C LYS A 299 -9.28 2.35 -22.11
N LYS A 300 -8.32 2.76 -22.93
CA LYS A 300 -6.94 2.96 -22.44
C LYS A 300 -6.87 4.31 -21.75
N ILE A 301 -6.38 4.35 -20.52
CA ILE A 301 -6.00 5.60 -19.88
C ILE A 301 -4.55 5.90 -20.26
N VAL A 302 -4.33 7.05 -20.87
CA VAL A 302 -2.98 7.61 -21.04
C VAL A 302 -2.69 8.38 -19.76
N VAL A 303 -1.67 7.95 -19.02
CA VAL A 303 -1.14 8.73 -17.88
C VAL A 303 -0.63 10.04 -18.47
N GLY A 304 -1.35 11.13 -18.23
CA GLY A 304 -0.82 12.45 -18.50
C GLY A 304 0.45 12.65 -17.64
N LYS A 305 1.54 13.03 -18.31
CA LYS A 305 2.81 13.38 -17.65
C LYS A 305 2.65 14.58 -16.75
#